data_e94a59d5468f9a25dffa0380625bea8f
#
_entry.id   e94a59d5468f9a25dffa0380625bea8f
#
_cell.length_a   1.000
_cell.length_b   1.000
_cell.length_c   1.000
_cell.angle_alpha   90.00
_cell.angle_beta   90.00
_cell.angle_gamma   90.00
#
_symmetry.space_group_name_H-M   'P 1'
#
loop_
_entity.id
_entity.type
_entity.pdbx_description
1 polymer ?
#
loop_
_entity_poly.entity_id
_entity_poly.type
_entity_poly.pdbx_seq_one_letter_code
_entity_poly.pdbx_strand_id
1 'polypeptide(L)' 'LNGNALSIFSDVEARQMMAAAEQRAGEETKKILACSREECDKMLQAARGRLERTAQWIAEEVVNDKWQS' A
#
# COMPACT_ATOMS: atom_id res chain seq x y z
N LEU A 1 31.77 35.26 -20.82
CA LEU A 1 31.58 35.56 -19.41
C LEU A 1 30.13 35.42 -18.99
N ASN A 2 29.23 36.06 -19.74
CA ASN A 2 27.80 35.97 -19.45
C ASN A 2 27.24 34.54 -19.69
N GLY A 3 27.81 33.82 -20.65
CA GLY A 3 27.39 32.46 -20.93
C GLY A 3 27.70 31.47 -19.79
N ASN A 4 28.84 31.68 -19.10
CA ASN A 4 29.20 30.84 -17.97
C ASN A 4 28.31 31.06 -16.75
N ALA A 5 27.95 32.33 -16.49
CA ALA A 5 27.05 32.68 -15.40
C ALA A 5 25.65 32.09 -15.63
N LEU A 6 25.12 32.18 -16.86
CA LEU A 6 23.85 31.59 -17.23
C LEU A 6 23.87 30.08 -17.13
N SER A 7 24.98 29.46 -17.51
CA SER A 7 25.14 28.01 -17.40
C SER A 7 25.11 27.51 -15.94
N ILE A 8 25.75 28.27 -15.03
CA ILE A 8 25.74 27.93 -13.59
C ILE A 8 24.35 28.06 -13.01
N PHE A 9 23.62 29.15 -13.34
CA PHE A 9 22.23 29.33 -12.89
C PHE A 9 21.32 28.23 -13.42
N SER A 10 21.48 27.86 -14.68
CA SER A 10 20.70 26.76 -15.28
C SER A 10 20.96 25.44 -14.60
N ASP A 11 22.21 25.15 -14.25
CA ASP A 11 22.58 23.94 -13.53
C ASP A 11 21.98 23.89 -12.12
N VAL A 12 21.99 25.01 -11.41
CA VAL A 12 21.39 25.11 -10.07
C VAL A 12 19.88 24.89 -10.15
N GLU A 13 19.20 25.53 -11.10
CA GLU A 13 17.77 25.35 -11.32
C GLU A 13 17.44 23.90 -11.67
N ALA A 14 18.22 23.30 -12.57
CA ALA A 14 18.02 21.91 -12.96
C ALA A 14 18.14 20.96 -11.77
N ARG A 15 19.13 21.17 -10.92
CA ARG A 15 19.33 20.39 -9.69
C ARG A 15 18.19 20.56 -8.71
N GLN A 16 17.69 21.78 -8.55
CA GLN A 16 16.54 22.05 -7.68
C GLN A 16 15.28 21.37 -8.19
N MET A 17 15.06 21.41 -9.50
CA MET A 17 13.91 20.74 -10.12
C MET A 17 14.00 19.22 -9.96
N MET A 18 15.19 18.66 -10.15
CA MET A 18 15.41 17.23 -9.94
C MET A 18 15.19 16.81 -8.48
N ALA A 19 15.71 17.60 -7.54
CA ALA A 19 15.51 17.32 -6.13
C ALA A 19 14.04 17.39 -5.74
N ALA A 20 13.31 18.37 -6.23
CA ALA A 20 11.87 18.50 -5.99
C ALA A 20 11.09 17.35 -6.62
N ALA A 21 11.47 16.90 -7.80
CA ALA A 21 10.85 15.77 -8.47
C ALA A 21 11.08 14.47 -7.71
N GLU A 22 12.31 14.24 -7.23
CA GLU A 22 12.64 13.08 -6.41
C GLU A 22 11.87 13.05 -5.09
N GLN A 23 11.74 14.21 -4.46
CA GLN A 23 10.98 14.33 -3.22
C GLN A 23 9.50 13.99 -3.43
N ARG A 24 8.89 14.52 -4.50
CA ARG A 24 7.51 14.22 -4.85
C ARG A 24 7.31 12.76 -5.18
N ALA A 25 8.21 12.16 -5.94
CA ALA A 25 8.17 10.74 -6.27
C ALA A 25 8.26 9.87 -5.02
N GLY A 26 9.14 10.25 -4.08
CA GLY A 26 9.25 9.57 -2.79
C GLY A 26 7.99 9.65 -1.96
N GLU A 27 7.34 10.81 -1.91
CA GLU A 27 6.09 11.00 -1.19
C GLU A 27 4.94 10.21 -1.83
N GLU A 28 4.85 10.21 -3.15
CA GLU A 28 3.86 9.41 -3.86
C GLU A 28 4.06 7.92 -3.63
N THR A 29 5.30 7.46 -3.66
CA THR A 29 5.62 6.06 -3.37
C THR A 29 5.16 5.67 -1.97
N LYS A 30 5.42 6.50 -0.98
CA LYS A 30 4.97 6.25 0.41
C LYS A 30 3.46 6.17 0.50
N LYS A 31 2.73 7.05 -0.19
CA LYS A 31 1.27 7.04 -0.21
C LYS A 31 0.73 5.77 -0.85
N ILE A 32 1.31 5.36 -1.97
CA ILE A 32 0.92 4.14 -2.67
C ILE A 32 1.16 2.91 -1.78
N LEU A 33 2.31 2.84 -1.13
CA LEU A 33 2.62 1.73 -0.21
C LEU A 33 1.68 1.70 0.98
N ALA A 34 1.36 2.85 1.58
CA ALA A 34 0.43 2.93 2.70
C ALA A 34 -0.97 2.49 2.28
N CYS A 35 -1.45 2.94 1.12
CA CYS A 35 -2.74 2.54 0.57
C CYS A 35 -2.78 1.05 0.27
N SER A 36 -1.71 0.51 -0.31
CA SER A 36 -1.59 -0.92 -0.62
C SER A 36 -1.63 -1.78 0.64
N ARG A 37 -0.94 -1.36 1.71
CA ARG A 37 -0.96 -2.05 3.00
C ARG A 37 -2.36 -2.07 3.60
N GLU A 38 -3.06 -0.94 3.55
CA GLU A 38 -4.41 -0.82 4.06
C GLU A 38 -5.37 -1.75 3.32
N GLU A 39 -5.28 -1.79 2.00
CA GLU A 39 -6.08 -2.70 1.19
C GLU A 39 -5.75 -4.17 1.48
N CYS A 40 -4.48 -4.50 1.62
CA CYS A 40 -4.04 -5.84 1.98
C CYS A 40 -4.58 -6.25 3.36
N ASP A 41 -4.54 -5.34 4.33
CA ASP A 41 -5.08 -5.59 5.67
C ASP A 41 -6.58 -5.85 5.62
N LYS A 42 -7.33 -5.07 4.83
CA LYS A 42 -8.76 -5.28 4.64
C LYS A 42 -9.07 -6.63 4.01
N MET A 43 -8.30 -7.00 3.00
CA MET A 43 -8.45 -8.30 2.34
C MET A 43 -8.15 -9.45 3.31
N LEU A 44 -7.12 -9.31 4.11
CA LEU A 44 -6.73 -10.30 5.10
C LEU A 44 -7.81 -10.46 6.18
N GLN A 45 -8.35 -9.35 6.68
CA GLN A 45 -9.43 -9.37 7.65
C GLN A 45 -10.69 -10.02 7.09
N ALA A 46 -11.03 -9.70 5.83
CA ALA A 46 -12.17 -10.32 5.16
C ALA A 46 -11.97 -11.84 4.98
N ALA A 47 -10.77 -12.25 4.63
CA ALA A 47 -10.43 -13.67 4.49
C ALA A 47 -10.52 -14.41 5.83
N ARG A 48 -10.02 -13.80 6.90
CA ARG A 48 -10.12 -14.36 8.26
C ARG A 48 -11.58 -14.49 8.70
N GLY A 49 -12.39 -13.47 8.44
CA GLY A 49 -13.82 -13.52 8.76
C GLY A 49 -14.54 -14.65 8.04
N ARG A 50 -14.22 -14.87 6.76
CA ARG A 50 -14.78 -16.00 6.00
C ARG A 50 -14.33 -17.34 6.56
N LEU A 51 -13.06 -17.44 6.93
CA LEU A 51 -12.51 -18.66 7.51
C LEU A 51 -13.19 -19.00 8.84
N GLU A 52 -13.37 -18.00 9.70
CA GLU A 52 -14.05 -18.17 10.99
C GLU A 52 -15.49 -18.62 10.81
N ARG A 53 -16.22 -17.99 9.88
CA ARG A 53 -17.62 -18.38 9.60
C ARG A 53 -17.70 -19.79 9.04
N THR A 54 -16.78 -20.17 8.18
CA THR A 54 -16.73 -21.52 7.62
C THR A 54 -16.42 -22.55 8.70
N ALA A 55 -15.46 -22.26 9.56
CA ALA A 55 -15.10 -23.14 10.68
C ALA A 55 -16.27 -23.30 11.64
N GLN A 56 -16.99 -22.21 11.95
CA GLN A 56 -18.17 -22.23 12.80
C GLN A 56 -19.28 -23.07 12.17
N TRP A 57 -19.53 -22.88 10.89
CA TRP A 57 -20.52 -23.66 10.15
C TRP A 57 -20.20 -25.17 10.17
N ILE A 58 -18.95 -25.53 9.93
CA ILE A 58 -18.50 -26.93 9.98
C ILE A 58 -18.68 -27.51 11.38
N ALA A 59 -18.34 -26.75 12.41
CA ALA A 59 -18.51 -27.19 13.80
C ALA A 59 -19.99 -27.43 14.14
N GLU A 60 -20.87 -26.55 13.69
CA GLU A 60 -22.33 -26.68 13.89
C GLU A 60 -22.87 -27.92 13.17
N GLU A 61 -22.43 -28.15 11.95
CA GLU A 61 -22.84 -29.33 11.16
C GLU A 61 -22.39 -30.64 11.81
N VAL A 62 -21.17 -30.70 12.32
CA VAL A 62 -20.66 -31.88 13.03
C VAL A 62 -21.45 -32.14 14.29
N VAL A 63 -21.75 -31.09 15.07
CA VAL A 63 -22.56 -31.24 16.29
C VAL A 63 -23.96 -31.73 15.96
N ASN A 64 -24.59 -31.14 14.95
CA ASN A 64 -25.95 -31.54 14.52
C ASN A 64 -25.98 -33.00 14.06
N ASP A 65 -25.02 -33.45 13.27
CA ASP A 65 -24.94 -34.83 12.83
C ASP A 65 -24.77 -35.79 14.01
N LYS A 66 -23.95 -35.42 14.97
CA LYS A 66 -23.70 -36.24 16.16
C LYS A 66 -24.95 -36.39 17.05
N TRP A 67 -25.73 -35.34 17.17
CA TRP A 67 -26.92 -35.34 18.03
C TRP A 67 -28.15 -35.92 17.34
N GLN A 68 -28.17 -35.98 16.00
CA GLN A 68 -29.30 -36.52 15.25
C GLN A 68 -29.15 -38.04 14.97
N SER A 69 -27.94 -38.53 15.05
CA SER A 69 -27.70 -39.94 14.85
C SER A 69 -27.77 -40.70 16.18
#